data_ef5ade7bf06c1742c8f4492e14e0a2b6
#
_entry.id   ef5ade7bf06c1742c8f4492e14e0a2b6
#
_cell.length_a   1.000
_cell.length_b   1.000
_cell.length_c   1.000
_cell.angle_alpha   90.00
_cell.angle_beta   90.00
_cell.angle_gamma   90.00
#
_symmetry.space_group_name_H-M   'P 1'
#
loop_
_entity.id
_entity.type
_entity.pdbx_description
1 polymer ?
#
loop_
_entity_poly.entity_id
_entity_poly.type
_entity_poly.pdbx_seq_one_letter_code
_entity_poly.pdbx_strand_id
1 'polypeptide(L)'
;MVLEQWKGLSGSALKIIALVSMTMDHIAYYLMEHGSLMYDLMRTMGRMAFPIFAFLLVEGYGHTRSTRKYALSLLAFALISEIPWWLLNHDNTHNVFFTLLLGLIAIEGMCRIGDKPLIWCIIIASICGNAIWLHVDYEYSGILLICAFHIFKPDKVTKCLLATLFMYQYGVIGLWLGLAVILCYNGQRGFIKGQYAKYLCYAYYPLHLVLFMLLSLVF
;
A
#
# COMPACT_ATOMS: atom_id res chain seq x y z
N MET A 1 -39.89 8.89 2.55
CA MET A 1 -38.48 9.24 2.79
C MET A 1 -37.65 8.08 2.26
N VAL A 2 -37.18 8.18 1.01
CA VAL A 2 -36.34 7.14 0.38
C VAL A 2 -34.99 7.26 1.06
N LEU A 3 -34.63 6.27 1.88
CA LEU A 3 -33.28 6.13 2.39
C LEU A 3 -32.38 5.98 1.15
N GLU A 4 -31.57 6.98 0.83
CA GLU A 4 -30.54 6.84 -0.19
C GLU A 4 -29.70 5.62 0.20
N GLN A 5 -29.80 4.57 -0.62
CA GLN A 5 -29.00 3.37 -0.40
C GLN A 5 -27.53 3.78 -0.46
N TRP A 6 -26.83 3.60 0.64
CA TRP A 6 -25.39 3.91 0.73
C TRP A 6 -24.64 3.12 -0.35
N LYS A 7 -24.08 3.85 -1.33
CA LYS A 7 -23.47 3.27 -2.53
C LYS A 7 -22.05 2.71 -2.29
N GLY A 8 -21.56 2.76 -1.05
CA GLY A 8 -20.19 2.35 -0.71
C GLY A 8 -19.13 3.33 -1.21
N LEU A 9 -17.85 2.99 -0.99
CA LEU A 9 -16.70 3.80 -1.37
C LEU A 9 -16.16 3.36 -2.73
N SER A 10 -15.87 4.31 -3.61
CA SER A 10 -15.19 4.03 -4.88
C SER A 10 -13.68 3.87 -4.68
N GLY A 11 -12.99 3.25 -5.66
CA GLY A 11 -11.52 3.16 -5.66
C GLY A 11 -10.83 4.53 -5.61
N SER A 12 -11.46 5.59 -6.14
CA SER A 12 -10.96 6.96 -6.01
C SER A 12 -11.06 7.47 -4.58
N ALA A 13 -12.16 7.18 -3.87
CA ALA A 13 -12.32 7.54 -2.46
C ALA A 13 -11.30 6.80 -1.58
N LEU A 14 -11.12 5.49 -1.78
CA LEU A 14 -10.11 4.70 -1.08
C LEU A 14 -8.71 5.28 -1.28
N LYS A 15 -8.39 5.69 -2.51
CA LYS A 15 -7.08 6.28 -2.84
C LYS A 15 -6.84 7.59 -2.08
N ILE A 16 -7.84 8.47 -2.00
CA ILE A 16 -7.73 9.71 -1.23
C ILE A 16 -7.57 9.42 0.25
N ILE A 17 -8.37 8.51 0.81
CA ILE A 17 -8.26 8.10 2.21
C ILE A 17 -6.83 7.58 2.49
N ALA A 18 -6.27 6.74 1.62
CA ALA A 18 -4.92 6.22 1.77
C ALA A 18 -3.85 7.33 1.70
N LEU A 19 -3.98 8.28 0.77
CA LEU A 19 -3.05 9.42 0.66
C LEU A 19 -3.10 10.31 1.90
N VAL A 20 -4.28 10.65 2.40
CA VAL A 20 -4.45 11.45 3.63
C VAL A 20 -3.88 10.70 4.83
N SER A 21 -4.22 9.42 4.99
CA SER A 21 -3.70 8.56 6.05
C SER A 21 -2.16 8.51 6.03
N MET A 22 -1.56 8.29 4.86
CA MET A 22 -0.11 8.28 4.68
C MET A 22 0.53 9.63 5.05
N THR A 23 -0.10 10.74 4.69
CA THR A 23 0.38 12.07 5.05
C THR A 23 0.36 12.29 6.56
N MET A 24 -0.71 11.85 7.24
CA MET A 24 -0.80 11.90 8.70
C MET A 24 0.31 11.07 9.37
N ASP A 25 0.59 9.86 8.85
CA ASP A 25 1.68 9.03 9.33
C ASP A 25 3.03 9.74 9.27
N HIS A 26 3.33 10.36 8.13
CA HIS A 26 4.61 11.02 7.90
C HIS A 26 4.72 12.34 8.66
N ILE A 27 3.64 13.12 8.81
CA ILE A 27 3.62 14.30 9.69
C ILE A 27 4.00 13.88 11.11
N ALA A 28 3.35 12.83 11.64
CA ALA A 28 3.66 12.35 12.97
C ALA A 28 5.12 11.89 13.07
N TYR A 29 5.56 11.05 12.13
CA TYR A 29 6.88 10.43 12.17
C TYR A 29 8.04 11.42 12.06
N TYR A 30 7.94 12.42 11.15
CA TYR A 30 9.04 13.34 10.87
C TYR A 30 8.97 14.67 11.60
N LEU A 31 7.78 15.12 12.03
CA LEU A 31 7.60 16.48 12.53
C LEU A 31 7.06 16.57 13.97
N MET A 32 6.68 15.44 14.60
CA MET A 32 6.08 15.48 15.93
C MET A 32 6.97 14.82 16.97
N GLU A 33 6.81 15.25 18.21
CA GLU A 33 7.47 14.64 19.35
C GLU A 33 6.94 13.23 19.60
N HIS A 34 7.84 12.24 19.62
CA HIS A 34 7.54 10.85 19.84
C HIS A 34 6.94 10.63 21.24
N GLY A 35 5.87 9.82 21.32
CA GLY A 35 5.19 9.49 22.58
C GLY A 35 4.14 10.52 23.02
N SER A 36 3.90 11.57 22.26
CA SER A 36 2.73 12.43 22.49
C SER A 36 1.44 11.72 22.05
N LEU A 37 0.31 12.00 22.74
CA LEU A 37 -0.99 11.42 22.38
C LEU A 37 -1.34 11.72 20.91
N MET A 38 -1.04 12.91 20.43
CA MET A 38 -1.31 13.30 19.04
C MET A 38 -0.44 12.49 18.05
N TYR A 39 0.84 12.28 18.37
CA TYR A 39 1.72 11.38 17.61
C TYR A 39 1.10 9.99 17.47
N ASP A 40 0.71 9.36 18.59
CA ASP A 40 0.16 8.01 18.59
C ASP A 40 -1.15 7.91 17.81
N LEU A 41 -2.03 8.90 17.93
CA LEU A 41 -3.28 8.96 17.18
C LEU A 41 -3.02 9.09 15.67
N MET A 42 -2.14 9.99 15.24
CA MET A 42 -1.83 10.19 13.84
C MET A 42 -1.09 8.98 13.24
N ARG A 43 -0.17 8.36 13.99
CA ARG A 43 0.48 7.10 13.59
C ARG A 43 -0.54 5.97 13.43
N THR A 44 -1.47 5.84 14.37
CA THR A 44 -2.54 4.84 14.29
C THR A 44 -3.41 5.04 13.05
N MET A 45 -3.85 6.26 12.79
CA MET A 45 -4.60 6.58 11.56
C MET A 45 -3.75 6.36 10.30
N GLY A 46 -2.47 6.63 10.36
CA GLY A 46 -1.51 6.42 9.28
C GLY A 46 -1.40 4.97 8.82
N ARG A 47 -1.51 4.02 9.75
CA ARG A 47 -1.41 2.58 9.47
C ARG A 47 -2.51 2.03 8.56
N MET A 48 -3.56 2.80 8.29
CA MET A 48 -4.58 2.44 7.28
C MET A 48 -4.04 2.50 5.84
N ALA A 49 -3.02 3.33 5.57
CA ALA A 49 -2.56 3.65 4.22
C ALA A 49 -2.11 2.41 3.44
N PHE A 50 -1.17 1.65 3.99
CA PHE A 50 -0.56 0.53 3.27
C PHE A 50 -1.56 -0.59 2.93
N PRO A 51 -2.42 -1.09 3.85
CA PRO A 51 -3.45 -2.07 3.50
C PRO A 51 -4.37 -1.60 2.37
N ILE A 52 -4.75 -0.31 2.36
CA ILE A 52 -5.59 0.25 1.29
C ILE A 52 -4.80 0.30 -0.03
N PHE A 53 -3.52 0.71 -0.05
CA PHE A 53 -2.71 0.69 -1.26
C PHE A 53 -2.46 -0.73 -1.77
N ALA A 54 -2.20 -1.70 -0.90
CA ALA A 54 -2.06 -3.11 -1.25
C ALA A 54 -3.35 -3.65 -1.90
N PHE A 55 -4.52 -3.33 -1.34
CA PHE A 55 -5.81 -3.67 -1.92
C PHE A 55 -6.02 -3.02 -3.29
N LEU A 56 -5.75 -1.72 -3.42
CA LEU A 56 -5.86 -0.98 -4.69
C LEU A 56 -4.87 -1.48 -5.75
N LEU A 57 -3.69 -2.00 -5.36
CA LEU A 57 -2.75 -2.66 -6.26
C LEU A 57 -3.39 -3.90 -6.89
N VAL A 58 -3.99 -4.77 -6.06
CA VAL A 58 -4.65 -6.01 -6.50
C VAL A 58 -5.86 -5.71 -7.39
N GLU A 59 -6.68 -4.73 -7.03
CA GLU A 59 -7.77 -4.25 -7.88
C GLU A 59 -7.25 -3.70 -9.22
N GLY A 60 -6.20 -2.88 -9.17
CA GLY A 60 -5.54 -2.32 -10.35
C GLY A 60 -4.94 -3.41 -11.26
N TYR A 61 -4.39 -4.48 -10.68
CA TYR A 61 -3.90 -5.63 -11.42
C TYR A 61 -5.02 -6.30 -12.22
N GLY A 62 -6.18 -6.54 -11.61
CA GLY A 62 -7.34 -7.15 -12.28
C GLY A 62 -7.91 -6.31 -13.44
N HIS A 63 -7.62 -5.02 -13.48
CA HIS A 63 -8.12 -4.09 -14.50
C HIS A 63 -7.04 -3.58 -15.48
N THR A 64 -5.78 -3.98 -15.31
CA THR A 64 -4.70 -3.50 -16.19
C THR A 64 -4.65 -4.25 -17.50
N ARG A 65 -4.40 -3.54 -18.60
CA ARG A 65 -4.15 -4.13 -19.91
C ARG A 65 -2.69 -4.61 -20.08
N SER A 66 -1.79 -4.16 -19.20
CA SER A 66 -0.36 -4.51 -19.29
C SER A 66 0.29 -4.43 -17.92
N THR A 67 0.52 -5.59 -17.30
CA THR A 67 1.24 -5.72 -16.04
C THR A 67 2.67 -5.18 -16.16
N ARG A 68 3.32 -5.36 -17.32
CA ARG A 68 4.65 -4.81 -17.58
C ARG A 68 4.68 -3.28 -17.44
N LYS A 69 3.73 -2.57 -18.06
CA LYS A 69 3.64 -1.09 -17.94
C LYS A 69 3.32 -0.68 -16.50
N TYR A 70 2.53 -1.48 -15.78
CA TYR A 70 2.23 -1.24 -14.39
C TYR A 70 3.48 -1.40 -13.51
N ALA A 71 4.21 -2.51 -13.66
CA ALA A 71 5.47 -2.75 -12.96
C ALA A 71 6.52 -1.66 -13.25
N LEU A 72 6.69 -1.27 -14.53
CA LEU A 72 7.60 -0.18 -14.90
C LEU A 72 7.20 1.16 -14.29
N SER A 73 5.90 1.44 -14.15
CA SER A 73 5.44 2.65 -13.46
C SER A 73 5.80 2.61 -11.97
N LEU A 74 5.59 1.47 -11.28
CA LEU A 74 5.95 1.31 -9.87
C LEU A 74 7.47 1.43 -9.69
N LEU A 75 8.26 0.78 -10.55
CA LEU A 75 9.72 0.86 -10.52
C LEU A 75 10.22 2.30 -10.71
N ALA A 76 9.69 3.02 -11.69
CA ALA A 76 10.08 4.41 -11.94
C ALA A 76 9.83 5.30 -10.72
N PHE A 77 8.64 5.18 -10.08
CA PHE A 77 8.33 5.95 -8.88
C PHE A 77 9.07 5.44 -7.65
N ALA A 78 9.42 4.14 -7.57
CA ALA A 78 10.31 3.61 -6.54
C ALA A 78 11.67 4.30 -6.61
N LEU A 79 12.30 4.32 -7.80
CA LEU A 79 13.61 4.96 -8.01
C LEU A 79 13.59 6.48 -7.79
N ILE A 80 12.54 7.17 -8.23
CA ILE A 80 12.39 8.61 -7.99
C ILE A 80 12.25 8.91 -6.49
N SER A 81 11.51 8.07 -5.77
CA SER A 81 11.25 8.24 -4.34
C SER A 81 12.42 7.84 -3.46
N GLU A 82 13.39 7.08 -3.99
CA GLU A 82 14.50 6.55 -3.21
C GLU A 82 15.42 7.66 -2.70
N ILE A 83 15.65 8.70 -3.51
CA ILE A 83 16.50 9.81 -3.12
C ILE A 83 15.94 10.54 -1.89
N PRO A 84 14.70 11.07 -1.90
CA PRO A 84 14.14 11.73 -0.71
C PRO A 84 13.91 10.74 0.46
N TRP A 85 13.65 9.46 0.19
CA TRP A 85 13.53 8.43 1.22
C TRP A 85 14.84 8.26 1.99
N TRP A 86 15.95 8.04 1.27
CA TRP A 86 17.27 7.87 1.88
C TRP A 86 17.72 9.12 2.63
N LEU A 87 17.47 10.32 2.09
CA LEU A 87 17.80 11.59 2.74
C LEU A 87 17.00 11.84 4.03
N LEU A 88 15.81 11.28 4.16
CA LEU A 88 14.99 11.41 5.36
C LEU A 88 15.31 10.36 6.43
N ASN A 89 15.55 9.11 6.04
CA ASN A 89 15.65 8.01 7.00
C ASN A 89 17.11 7.68 7.35
N HIS A 90 18.07 7.97 6.46
CA HIS A 90 19.51 7.69 6.66
C HIS A 90 19.80 6.22 7.02
N ASP A 91 18.98 5.31 6.54
CA ASP A 91 19.11 3.87 6.75
C ASP A 91 19.19 3.12 5.42
N ASN A 92 19.33 1.79 5.48
CA ASN A 92 19.43 0.94 4.30
C ASN A 92 18.06 0.38 3.88
N THR A 93 16.97 1.00 4.30
CA THR A 93 15.63 0.57 3.89
C THR A 93 15.22 1.18 2.55
N HIS A 94 14.40 0.46 1.81
CA HIS A 94 13.85 0.91 0.54
C HIS A 94 12.36 1.25 0.68
N ASN A 95 11.92 2.27 -0.05
CA ASN A 95 10.58 2.82 0.04
C ASN A 95 9.46 1.83 -0.37
N VAL A 96 8.23 2.10 0.03
CA VAL A 96 7.03 1.26 -0.14
C VAL A 96 6.72 0.86 -1.58
N PHE A 97 7.16 1.62 -2.59
CA PHE A 97 6.94 1.24 -3.98
C PHE A 97 7.68 -0.03 -4.39
N PHE A 98 8.83 -0.33 -3.77
CA PHE A 98 9.52 -1.61 -3.97
C PHE A 98 8.69 -2.77 -3.41
N THR A 99 8.06 -2.63 -2.24
CA THR A 99 7.14 -3.63 -1.69
C THR A 99 5.95 -3.87 -2.63
N LEU A 100 5.34 -2.79 -3.13
CA LEU A 100 4.23 -2.88 -4.08
C LEU A 100 4.65 -3.54 -5.40
N LEU A 101 5.85 -3.23 -5.89
CA LEU A 101 6.41 -3.85 -7.11
C LEU A 101 6.64 -5.34 -6.92
N LEU A 102 7.29 -5.75 -5.83
CA LEU A 102 7.55 -7.15 -5.51
C LEU A 102 6.22 -7.93 -5.34
N GLY A 103 5.24 -7.35 -4.66
CA GLY A 103 3.89 -7.91 -4.55
C GLY A 103 3.20 -8.07 -5.92
N LEU A 104 3.34 -7.09 -6.82
CA LEU A 104 2.82 -7.20 -8.18
C LEU A 104 3.51 -8.32 -8.97
N ILE A 105 4.82 -8.49 -8.81
CA ILE A 105 5.58 -9.58 -9.44
C ILE A 105 5.12 -10.93 -8.89
N ALA A 106 4.84 -11.04 -7.58
CA ALA A 106 4.34 -12.27 -6.97
C ALA A 106 3.00 -12.70 -7.56
N ILE A 107 2.01 -11.79 -7.62
CA ILE A 107 0.69 -12.12 -8.17
C ILE A 107 0.74 -12.41 -9.67
N GLU A 108 1.56 -11.70 -10.45
CA GLU A 108 1.76 -11.99 -11.87
C GLU A 108 2.40 -13.38 -12.07
N GLY A 109 3.40 -13.75 -11.26
CA GLY A 109 4.02 -15.05 -11.30
C GLY A 109 3.03 -16.18 -11.03
N MET A 110 2.19 -16.04 -10.00
CA MET A 110 1.12 -17.00 -9.69
C MET A 110 0.13 -17.14 -10.84
N CYS A 111 -0.33 -16.02 -11.42
CA CYS A 111 -1.30 -16.04 -12.52
C CYS A 111 -0.75 -16.72 -13.78
N ARG A 112 0.53 -16.52 -14.11
CA ARG A 112 1.16 -17.15 -15.29
C ARG A 112 1.31 -18.66 -15.16
N ILE A 113 1.52 -19.15 -13.95
CA ILE A 113 1.73 -20.59 -13.70
C ILE A 113 0.39 -21.35 -13.65
N GLY A 114 -0.70 -20.64 -13.39
CA GLY A 114 -2.04 -21.21 -13.19
C GLY A 114 -2.17 -21.86 -11.82
N ASP A 115 -3.17 -22.75 -11.65
CA ASP A 115 -3.54 -23.32 -10.36
C ASP A 115 -2.54 -24.41 -9.92
N LYS A 116 -1.41 -23.98 -9.36
CA LYS A 116 -0.34 -24.84 -8.83
C LYS A 116 0.12 -24.30 -7.46
N PRO A 117 -0.62 -24.60 -6.37
CA PRO A 117 -0.39 -23.98 -5.05
C PRO A 117 1.04 -24.19 -4.51
N LEU A 118 1.65 -25.37 -4.74
CA LEU A 118 3.03 -25.61 -4.31
C LEU A 118 4.02 -24.66 -4.98
N ILE A 119 3.85 -24.37 -6.27
CA ILE A 119 4.72 -23.44 -7.00
C ILE A 119 4.42 -21.99 -6.55
N TRP A 120 3.17 -21.66 -6.24
CA TRP A 120 2.85 -20.36 -5.63
C TRP A 120 3.59 -20.14 -4.31
N CYS A 121 3.64 -21.17 -3.43
CA CYS A 121 4.41 -21.09 -2.19
C CYS A 121 5.89 -20.82 -2.46
N ILE A 122 6.50 -21.46 -3.47
CA ILE A 122 7.90 -21.25 -3.84
C ILE A 122 8.11 -19.81 -4.35
N ILE A 123 7.23 -19.30 -5.21
CA ILE A 123 7.30 -17.93 -5.73
C ILE A 123 7.19 -16.92 -4.59
N ILE A 124 6.18 -17.07 -3.73
CA ILE A 124 5.94 -16.17 -2.61
C ILE A 124 7.15 -16.20 -1.67
N ALA A 125 7.65 -17.39 -1.29
CA ALA A 125 8.80 -17.53 -0.42
C ALA A 125 10.07 -16.88 -1.01
N SER A 126 10.31 -17.08 -2.32
CA SER A 126 11.45 -16.45 -3.02
C SER A 126 11.34 -14.93 -3.00
N ILE A 127 10.16 -14.37 -3.28
CA ILE A 127 9.96 -12.92 -3.30
C ILE A 127 10.01 -12.34 -1.89
N CYS A 128 9.48 -13.03 -0.88
CA CYS A 128 9.63 -12.64 0.54
C CYS A 128 11.10 -12.62 0.96
N GLY A 129 11.90 -13.62 0.55
CA GLY A 129 13.34 -13.65 0.78
C GLY A 129 14.05 -12.44 0.16
N ASN A 130 13.70 -12.09 -1.09
CA ASN A 130 14.22 -10.88 -1.73
C ASN A 130 13.77 -9.60 -1.02
N ALA A 131 12.52 -9.53 -0.53
CA ALA A 131 12.00 -8.38 0.20
C ALA A 131 12.77 -8.14 1.51
N ILE A 132 13.10 -9.21 2.25
CA ILE A 132 13.93 -9.15 3.45
C ILE A 132 15.37 -8.73 3.10
N TRP A 133 15.97 -9.35 2.07
CA TRP A 133 17.35 -9.04 1.67
C TRP A 133 17.53 -7.60 1.20
N LEU A 134 16.53 -7.06 0.51
CA LEU A 134 16.50 -5.67 0.03
C LEU A 134 16.05 -4.69 1.12
N HIS A 135 15.63 -5.15 2.31
CA HIS A 135 15.08 -4.29 3.38
C HIS A 135 13.98 -3.34 2.87
N VAL A 136 13.05 -3.85 2.04
CA VAL A 136 11.94 -3.01 1.57
C VAL A 136 10.96 -2.72 2.70
N ASP A 137 10.30 -1.56 2.66
CA ASP A 137 9.27 -1.19 3.63
C ASP A 137 8.17 -2.28 3.70
N TYR A 138 7.73 -2.66 4.90
CA TYR A 138 6.85 -3.79 5.19
C TYR A 138 7.41 -5.19 4.84
N GLU A 139 8.61 -5.32 4.30
CA GLU A 139 9.30 -6.60 4.04
C GLU A 139 8.39 -7.72 3.50
N TYR A 140 8.51 -8.94 4.05
CA TYR A 140 7.68 -10.10 3.69
C TYR A 140 6.20 -9.93 4.06
N SER A 141 5.89 -9.17 5.11
CA SER A 141 4.51 -8.95 5.57
C SER A 141 3.67 -8.24 4.51
N GLY A 142 4.26 -7.23 3.84
CA GLY A 142 3.61 -6.53 2.75
C GLY A 142 3.34 -7.42 1.54
N ILE A 143 4.29 -8.30 1.18
CA ILE A 143 4.13 -9.27 0.09
C ILE A 143 3.02 -10.25 0.41
N LEU A 144 3.03 -10.83 1.63
CA LEU A 144 2.00 -11.77 2.08
C LEU A 144 0.61 -11.14 2.10
N LEU A 145 0.48 -9.88 2.53
CA LEU A 145 -0.78 -9.15 2.49
C LEU A 145 -1.32 -9.01 1.06
N ILE A 146 -0.47 -8.59 0.11
CA ILE A 146 -0.83 -8.44 -1.30
C ILE A 146 -1.27 -9.78 -1.89
N CYS A 147 -0.51 -10.85 -1.65
CA CYS A 147 -0.86 -12.21 -2.08
C CYS A 147 -2.18 -12.68 -1.46
N ALA A 148 -2.41 -12.45 -0.17
CA ALA A 148 -3.67 -12.80 0.51
C ALA A 148 -4.88 -12.05 -0.11
N PHE A 149 -4.74 -10.77 -0.39
CA PHE A 149 -5.79 -10.00 -1.06
C PHE A 149 -6.09 -10.50 -2.48
N HIS A 150 -5.09 -11.02 -3.17
CA HIS A 150 -5.26 -11.58 -4.51
C HIS A 150 -5.91 -12.98 -4.46
N ILE A 151 -5.38 -13.89 -3.66
CA ILE A 151 -5.84 -15.28 -3.57
C ILE A 151 -7.27 -15.36 -3.00
N PHE A 152 -7.53 -14.63 -1.92
CA PHE A 152 -8.82 -14.65 -1.21
C PHE A 152 -9.71 -13.46 -1.59
N LYS A 153 -9.63 -13.00 -2.85
CA LYS A 153 -10.38 -11.81 -3.32
C LYS A 153 -11.88 -11.86 -2.99
N PRO A 154 -12.63 -12.96 -3.18
CA PRO A 154 -14.05 -13.04 -2.86
C PRO A 154 -14.33 -13.23 -1.36
N ASP A 155 -13.41 -13.82 -0.61
CA ASP A 155 -13.60 -14.16 0.80
C ASP A 155 -13.15 -13.02 1.72
N LYS A 156 -14.14 -12.25 2.18
CA LYS A 156 -13.91 -11.10 3.06
C LYS A 156 -13.34 -11.49 4.42
N VAL A 157 -13.79 -12.61 4.98
CA VAL A 157 -13.38 -13.06 6.33
C VAL A 157 -11.94 -13.51 6.31
N THR A 158 -11.59 -14.42 5.41
CA THR A 158 -10.20 -14.91 5.28
C THR A 158 -9.22 -13.79 4.97
N LYS A 159 -9.59 -12.82 4.10
CA LYS A 159 -8.76 -11.63 3.86
C LYS A 159 -8.47 -10.84 5.13
N CYS A 160 -9.48 -10.57 5.95
CA CYS A 160 -9.29 -9.81 7.18
C CYS A 160 -8.46 -10.57 8.20
N LEU A 161 -8.67 -11.87 8.35
CA LEU A 161 -7.89 -12.72 9.26
C LEU A 161 -6.41 -12.77 8.84
N LEU A 162 -6.12 -13.02 7.57
CA LEU A 162 -4.75 -13.07 7.06
C LEU A 162 -4.09 -11.69 7.10
N ALA A 163 -4.81 -10.62 6.75
CA ALA A 163 -4.29 -9.27 6.88
C ALA A 163 -3.89 -8.97 8.33
N THR A 164 -4.72 -9.37 9.31
CA THR A 164 -4.40 -9.20 10.72
C THR A 164 -3.18 -10.02 11.12
N LEU A 165 -3.09 -11.27 10.68
CA LEU A 165 -1.95 -12.15 10.96
C LEU A 165 -0.63 -11.58 10.43
N PHE A 166 -0.62 -11.05 9.19
CA PHE A 166 0.61 -10.57 8.55
C PHE A 166 1.00 -9.15 8.98
N MET A 167 0.05 -8.33 9.41
CA MET A 167 0.29 -6.90 9.65
C MET A 167 0.16 -6.50 11.13
N TYR A 168 -0.09 -7.43 12.07
CA TYR A 168 -0.33 -7.09 13.48
C TYR A 168 0.79 -6.25 14.11
N GLN A 169 2.04 -6.50 13.73
CA GLN A 169 3.22 -5.81 14.23
C GLN A 169 3.29 -4.32 13.83
N TYR A 170 2.55 -3.92 12.79
CA TYR A 170 2.53 -2.53 12.30
C TYR A 170 1.41 -1.68 12.92
N GLY A 171 0.59 -2.25 13.80
CA GLY A 171 -0.49 -1.54 14.49
C GLY A 171 -1.88 -2.05 14.12
N VAL A 172 -2.48 -2.82 15.02
CA VAL A 172 -3.74 -3.55 14.78
C VAL A 172 -4.93 -2.60 14.57
N ILE A 173 -5.03 -1.53 15.36
CA ILE A 173 -6.17 -0.59 15.29
C ILE A 173 -6.21 0.09 13.93
N GLY A 174 -5.10 0.66 13.46
CA GLY A 174 -5.03 1.31 12.15
C GLY A 174 -5.26 0.33 11.00
N LEU A 175 -4.73 -0.91 11.10
CA LEU A 175 -5.03 -1.97 10.15
C LEU A 175 -6.53 -2.23 10.05
N TRP A 176 -7.22 -2.41 11.18
CA TRP A 176 -8.65 -2.71 11.20
C TRP A 176 -9.50 -1.56 10.67
N LEU A 177 -9.11 -0.30 10.93
CA LEU A 177 -9.72 0.86 10.30
C LEU A 177 -9.57 0.80 8.77
N GLY A 178 -8.37 0.49 8.27
CA GLY A 178 -8.12 0.32 6.85
C GLY A 178 -8.94 -0.82 6.24
N LEU A 179 -9.05 -1.97 6.92
CA LEU A 179 -9.88 -3.09 6.48
C LEU A 179 -11.36 -2.71 6.45
N ALA A 180 -11.87 -1.97 7.44
CA ALA A 180 -13.24 -1.47 7.44
C ALA A 180 -13.51 -0.59 6.21
N VAL A 181 -12.59 0.31 5.86
CA VAL A 181 -12.66 1.13 4.64
C VAL A 181 -12.67 0.26 3.38
N ILE A 182 -11.82 -0.77 3.31
CA ILE A 182 -11.75 -1.72 2.19
C ILE A 182 -13.06 -2.50 2.05
N LEU A 183 -13.66 -2.94 3.17
CA LEU A 183 -14.93 -3.66 3.16
C LEU A 183 -16.12 -2.83 2.65
N CYS A 184 -15.99 -1.50 2.73
CA CYS A 184 -16.94 -0.54 2.17
C CYS A 184 -16.77 -0.32 0.66
N TYR A 185 -15.78 -0.93 0.01
CA TYR A 185 -15.54 -0.76 -1.42
C TYR A 185 -16.68 -1.31 -2.27
N ASN A 186 -17.14 -0.51 -3.24
CA ASN A 186 -18.30 -0.80 -4.09
C ASN A 186 -17.95 -1.39 -5.48
N GLY A 187 -16.68 -1.75 -5.72
CA GLY A 187 -16.23 -2.28 -7.01
C GLY A 187 -16.06 -1.24 -8.13
N GLN A 188 -16.34 0.05 -7.87
CA GLN A 188 -16.27 1.09 -8.89
C GLN A 188 -14.97 1.88 -8.81
N ARG A 189 -14.39 2.20 -9.97
CA ARG A 189 -13.16 3.01 -10.07
C ARG A 189 -13.32 4.41 -9.45
N GLY A 190 -14.48 5.05 -9.64
CA GLY A 190 -14.75 6.40 -9.16
C GLY A 190 -14.29 7.49 -10.12
N PHE A 191 -14.03 8.70 -9.56
CA PHE A 191 -13.81 9.94 -10.34
C PHE A 191 -12.35 10.16 -10.77
N ILE A 192 -11.36 9.56 -10.12
CA ILE A 192 -9.95 9.64 -10.54
C ILE A 192 -9.77 8.74 -11.78
N LYS A 193 -9.88 9.35 -12.96
CA LYS A 193 -9.83 8.67 -14.27
C LYS A 193 -8.71 9.26 -15.13
N GLY A 194 -8.22 8.44 -16.07
CA GLY A 194 -7.19 8.87 -17.02
C GLY A 194 -5.76 8.62 -16.53
N GLN A 195 -4.82 8.81 -17.45
CA GLN A 195 -3.41 8.53 -17.23
C GLN A 195 -2.75 9.59 -16.35
N TYR A 196 -3.07 10.87 -16.58
CA TYR A 196 -2.53 11.98 -15.79
C TYR A 196 -2.91 11.89 -14.32
N ALA A 197 -4.19 11.62 -14.01
CA ALA A 197 -4.64 11.47 -12.63
C ALA A 197 -3.98 10.28 -11.90
N LYS A 198 -3.67 9.19 -12.63
CA LYS A 198 -2.89 8.07 -12.10
C LYS A 198 -1.48 8.52 -11.71
N TYR A 199 -0.78 9.22 -12.61
CA TYR A 199 0.60 9.68 -12.35
C TYR A 199 0.67 10.75 -11.27
N LEU A 200 -0.33 11.63 -11.15
CA LEU A 200 -0.42 12.57 -10.03
C LEU A 200 -0.50 11.86 -8.68
N CYS A 201 -1.30 10.79 -8.58
CA CYS A 201 -1.35 9.98 -7.35
C CYS A 201 -0.01 9.30 -7.03
N TYR A 202 0.75 8.87 -8.05
CA TYR A 202 2.08 8.30 -7.82
C TYR A 202 3.11 9.35 -7.46
N ALA A 203 3.11 10.50 -8.16
CA ALA A 203 4.00 11.61 -7.91
C ALA A 203 3.78 12.25 -6.51
N TYR A 204 2.58 12.11 -5.95
CA TYR A 204 2.30 12.60 -4.60
C TYR A 204 3.29 12.04 -3.58
N TYR A 205 3.65 10.74 -3.69
CA TYR A 205 4.55 10.09 -2.74
C TYR A 205 5.95 10.71 -2.74
N PRO A 206 6.71 10.80 -3.84
CA PRO A 206 8.01 11.47 -3.81
C PRO A 206 7.90 12.96 -3.49
N LEU A 207 6.85 13.66 -3.93
CA LEU A 207 6.68 15.09 -3.68
C LEU A 207 6.49 15.40 -2.20
N HIS A 208 5.66 14.62 -1.48
CA HIS A 208 5.48 14.87 -0.05
C HIS A 208 6.73 14.48 0.77
N LEU A 209 7.51 13.46 0.36
CA LEU A 209 8.79 13.15 0.98
C LEU A 209 9.78 14.31 0.82
N VAL A 210 9.87 14.92 -0.38
CA VAL A 210 10.67 16.12 -0.60
C VAL A 210 10.21 17.27 0.30
N LEU A 211 8.89 17.44 0.46
CA LEU A 211 8.35 18.46 1.36
C LEU A 211 8.80 18.21 2.82
N PHE A 212 8.72 16.98 3.33
CA PHE A 212 9.16 16.65 4.69
C PHE A 212 10.68 16.80 4.84
N MET A 213 11.45 16.43 3.84
CA MET A 213 12.89 16.66 3.82
C MET A 213 13.23 18.16 3.95
N LEU A 214 12.52 19.03 3.21
CA LEU A 214 12.72 20.47 3.31
C LEU A 214 12.28 21.03 4.68
N LEU A 215 11.19 20.52 5.24
CA LEU A 215 10.73 20.93 6.57
C LEU A 215 11.69 20.47 7.66
N SER A 216 12.24 19.27 7.59
CA SER A 216 13.21 18.77 8.58
C SER A 216 14.56 19.53 8.56
N LEU A 217 14.85 20.31 7.53
CA LEU A 217 16.02 21.19 7.50
C LEU A 217 15.77 22.55 8.21
N VAL A 218 14.49 22.88 8.48
CA VAL A 218 14.07 24.17 9.07
C VAL A 218 13.76 24.00 10.56
N PHE A 219 13.30 22.81 10.97
CA PHE A 219 12.93 22.47 12.33
C PHE A 219 13.90 21.45 12.92
#